data_5efb3004b275293fac1e296caf2581b3
#
_entry.id   5efb3004b275293fac1e296caf2581b3
#
_cell.length_a   1.000
_cell.length_b   1.000
_cell.length_c   1.000
_cell.angle_alpha   90.00
_cell.angle_beta   90.00
_cell.angle_gamma   90.00
#
_symmetry.space_group_name_H-M   'P 1'
#
loop_
_entity.id
_entity.type
_entity.pdbx_description
1 polymer ?
#
loop_
_entity_poly.entity_id
_entity_poly.type
_entity_poly.pdbx_seq_one_letter_code
_entity_poly.pdbx_strand_id
1 'polypeptide(L)'
;RRVLFRSDYFDEGLFNKYMKGYPDKLGITWDELMNLGRQTPGNKGERFCMSVFACKTSQAVNGVSKLHKSVSQQMFAPLWKGYFPEENHVGYVTNGVHFPTWCTAEWKKLFKDNFDENFMNDQSNQEIWKGVYNIPDEEIWNMRKRLKTKLISYIKWKCGRDWLKSQVDPALGVSIFEKFNPNALLVGFGRRFATYKRAHLLFTDLDRLARIVNNQEHPIQFVFAGKAHPNDTAGQGLIKQIVEISRRPEFLGKIIFLENYDMDLARHLISGVDIW
;
A
#
# COMPACT_ATOMS: atom_id res chain seq x y z
N ARG A 1 8.64 -20.06 4.47
CA ARG A 1 8.22 -18.65 4.22
C ARG A 1 6.86 -18.67 3.56
N ARG A 2 5.82 -18.44 4.32
CA ARG A 2 4.46 -18.29 3.78
C ARG A 2 4.40 -16.93 3.11
N VAL A 3 4.54 -16.92 1.79
CA VAL A 3 4.19 -15.76 0.99
C VAL A 3 2.67 -15.69 0.98
N LEU A 4 2.22 -14.71 1.41
CA LEU A 4 1.05 -13.89 1.59
C LEU A 4 0.09 -13.85 0.41
N PHE A 5 -0.32 -14.99 -0.09
CA PHE A 5 -1.59 -15.14 -0.74
C PHE A 5 -2.61 -15.48 0.36
N ARG A 6 -3.39 -14.52 0.80
CA ARG A 6 -4.63 -14.82 1.50
C ARG A 6 -5.64 -15.23 0.44
N SER A 7 -5.65 -16.50 0.10
CA SER A 7 -6.80 -17.09 -0.55
C SER A 7 -7.95 -17.11 0.46
N ASP A 8 -9.10 -16.64 0.06
CA ASP A 8 -10.30 -16.82 0.86
C ASP A 8 -10.74 -18.27 0.75
N TYR A 9 -10.98 -18.88 1.91
CA TYR A 9 -11.42 -20.26 2.04
C TYR A 9 -12.79 -20.29 2.67
N PHE A 10 -13.71 -20.99 2.05
CA PHE A 10 -15.07 -21.18 2.55
C PHE A 10 -15.28 -22.65 2.91
N ASP A 11 -15.73 -22.92 4.13
CA ASP A 11 -16.23 -24.24 4.48
C ASP A 11 -17.53 -24.51 3.71
N GLU A 12 -17.86 -25.82 3.57
CA GLU A 12 -18.97 -26.24 2.73
C GLU A 12 -20.32 -25.70 3.24
N GLY A 13 -20.50 -25.58 4.57
CA GLY A 13 -21.73 -25.06 5.15
C GLY A 13 -21.96 -23.58 4.81
N LEU A 14 -20.92 -22.75 4.94
CA LEU A 14 -20.97 -21.33 4.57
C LEU A 14 -21.17 -21.17 3.06
N PHE A 15 -20.45 -21.95 2.26
CA PHE A 15 -20.55 -21.88 0.80
C PHE A 15 -21.95 -22.29 0.32
N ASN A 16 -22.53 -23.34 0.89
CA ASN A 16 -23.88 -23.80 0.57
C ASN A 16 -24.96 -22.75 0.87
N LYS A 17 -24.80 -22.01 1.98
CA LYS A 17 -25.76 -20.95 2.35
C LYS A 17 -26.01 -19.96 1.22
N TYR A 18 -25.01 -19.63 0.42
CA TYR A 18 -25.07 -18.62 -0.65
C TYR A 18 -25.12 -19.23 -2.06
N MET A 19 -24.59 -20.43 -2.24
CA MET A 19 -24.35 -21.01 -3.57
C MET A 19 -25.26 -22.20 -3.93
N LYS A 20 -26.13 -22.66 -3.02
CA LYS A 20 -26.96 -23.87 -3.22
C LYS A 20 -27.83 -23.87 -4.48
N GLY A 21 -28.21 -22.71 -4.98
CA GLY A 21 -29.06 -22.60 -6.19
C GLY A 21 -28.27 -22.45 -7.49
N TYR A 22 -26.94 -22.47 -7.46
CA TYR A 22 -26.12 -22.33 -8.66
C TYR A 22 -25.87 -23.64 -9.41
N PRO A 23 -25.74 -24.82 -8.77
CA PRO A 23 -25.59 -26.08 -9.50
C PRO A 23 -26.67 -26.27 -10.56
N ASP A 24 -27.93 -26.11 -10.19
CA ASP A 24 -29.07 -26.27 -11.11
C ASP A 24 -28.99 -25.29 -12.31
N LYS A 25 -28.57 -24.05 -12.04
CA LYS A 25 -28.41 -23.01 -13.08
C LYS A 25 -27.26 -23.33 -14.05
N LEU A 26 -26.24 -24.01 -13.57
CA LEU A 26 -25.04 -24.35 -14.32
C LEU A 26 -25.13 -25.74 -14.95
N GLY A 27 -26.14 -26.53 -14.63
CA GLY A 27 -26.29 -27.93 -15.08
C GLY A 27 -25.22 -28.87 -14.54
N ILE A 28 -24.72 -28.60 -13.31
CA ILE A 28 -23.69 -29.39 -12.65
C ILE A 28 -24.17 -29.85 -11.27
N THR A 29 -23.50 -30.85 -10.70
CA THR A 29 -23.76 -31.29 -9.34
C THR A 29 -23.12 -30.38 -8.29
N TRP A 30 -23.57 -30.48 -7.04
CA TRP A 30 -22.95 -29.77 -5.91
C TRP A 30 -21.46 -30.14 -5.74
N ASP A 31 -21.12 -31.42 -5.86
CA ASP A 31 -19.73 -31.87 -5.76
C ASP A 31 -18.85 -31.33 -6.90
N GLU A 32 -19.36 -31.24 -8.12
CA GLU A 32 -18.65 -30.61 -9.22
C GLU A 32 -18.39 -29.13 -8.95
N LEU A 33 -19.39 -28.39 -8.44
CA LEU A 33 -19.19 -27.00 -8.03
C LEU A 33 -18.10 -26.88 -6.95
N MET A 34 -18.17 -27.70 -5.90
CA MET A 34 -17.17 -27.70 -4.83
C MET A 34 -15.78 -28.06 -5.34
N ASN A 35 -15.67 -28.98 -6.29
CA ASN A 35 -14.40 -29.43 -6.87
C ASN A 35 -13.71 -28.33 -7.70
N LEU A 36 -14.43 -27.33 -8.19
CA LEU A 36 -13.80 -26.15 -8.82
C LEU A 36 -12.90 -25.39 -7.83
N GLY A 37 -13.25 -25.36 -6.56
CA GLY A 37 -12.46 -24.69 -5.51
C GLY A 37 -11.54 -25.62 -4.71
N ARG A 38 -11.57 -26.94 -4.92
CA ARG A 38 -10.69 -27.90 -4.24
C ARG A 38 -9.43 -28.16 -5.06
N GLN A 39 -8.29 -28.18 -4.39
CA GLN A 39 -7.01 -28.51 -5.02
C GLN A 39 -7.01 -29.96 -5.50
N THR A 40 -7.50 -30.87 -4.66
CA THR A 40 -7.68 -32.29 -4.97
C THR A 40 -9.16 -32.58 -5.20
N PRO A 41 -9.61 -32.81 -6.45
CA PRO A 41 -11.00 -33.16 -6.73
C PRO A 41 -11.44 -34.40 -5.91
N GLY A 42 -12.66 -34.38 -5.35
CA GLY A 42 -13.21 -35.41 -4.51
C GLY A 42 -12.77 -35.37 -3.05
N ASN A 43 -11.79 -34.60 -2.66
CA ASN A 43 -11.39 -34.47 -1.26
C ASN A 43 -12.38 -33.58 -0.48
N LYS A 44 -13.33 -34.20 0.20
CA LYS A 44 -14.35 -33.51 1.01
C LYS A 44 -13.80 -32.83 2.26
N GLY A 45 -12.57 -33.12 2.67
CA GLY A 45 -11.88 -32.41 3.75
C GLY A 45 -11.31 -31.02 3.33
N GLU A 46 -11.22 -30.74 2.02
CA GLU A 46 -10.76 -29.45 1.53
C GLU A 46 -11.90 -28.44 1.47
N ARG A 47 -11.64 -27.24 2.01
CA ARG A 47 -12.52 -26.08 1.87
C ARG A 47 -12.49 -25.53 0.44
N PHE A 48 -13.54 -24.86 0.02
CA PHE A 48 -13.56 -24.14 -1.26
C PHE A 48 -12.58 -22.96 -1.22
N CYS A 49 -11.60 -22.96 -2.11
CA CYS A 49 -10.55 -21.96 -2.21
C CYS A 49 -10.77 -21.07 -3.44
N MET A 50 -10.95 -19.76 -3.27
CA MET A 50 -11.19 -18.83 -4.37
C MET A 50 -10.03 -18.75 -5.36
N SER A 51 -8.78 -18.90 -4.90
CA SER A 51 -7.62 -18.89 -5.82
C SER A 51 -7.57 -20.14 -6.70
N VAL A 52 -7.92 -21.30 -6.14
CA VAL A 52 -8.04 -22.55 -6.91
C VAL A 52 -9.16 -22.43 -7.94
N PHE A 53 -10.31 -21.94 -7.50
CA PHE A 53 -11.45 -21.66 -8.38
C PHE A 53 -11.05 -20.74 -9.54
N ALA A 54 -10.42 -19.60 -9.24
CA ALA A 54 -9.95 -18.66 -10.25
C ALA A 54 -8.97 -19.31 -11.24
N CYS A 55 -7.99 -20.08 -10.75
CA CYS A 55 -7.05 -20.78 -11.64
C CYS A 55 -7.74 -21.79 -12.57
N LYS A 56 -8.77 -22.50 -12.10
CA LYS A 56 -9.48 -23.52 -12.89
C LYS A 56 -10.49 -22.94 -13.88
N THR A 57 -11.01 -21.75 -13.62
CA THR A 57 -12.07 -21.13 -14.43
C THR A 57 -11.58 -19.98 -15.32
N SER A 58 -10.32 -19.55 -15.18
CA SER A 58 -9.72 -18.49 -15.98
C SER A 58 -8.95 -19.07 -17.16
N GLN A 59 -9.09 -18.46 -18.33
CA GLN A 59 -8.33 -18.81 -19.52
C GLN A 59 -6.83 -18.50 -19.37
N ALA A 60 -6.50 -17.42 -18.66
CA ALA A 60 -5.12 -17.02 -18.41
C ALA A 60 -4.94 -16.67 -16.91
N VAL A 61 -3.82 -17.11 -16.35
CA VAL A 61 -3.42 -16.84 -14.97
C VAL A 61 -2.05 -16.18 -14.98
N ASN A 62 -1.88 -15.08 -14.24
CA ASN A 62 -0.59 -14.41 -14.18
C ASN A 62 -0.26 -13.88 -12.78
N GLY A 63 1.02 -13.91 -12.44
CA GLY A 63 1.58 -13.15 -11.33
C GLY A 63 1.75 -11.67 -11.69
N VAL A 64 1.87 -10.83 -10.68
CA VAL A 64 2.04 -9.36 -10.84
C VAL A 64 3.50 -8.92 -10.95
N SER A 65 4.43 -9.87 -11.08
CA SER A 65 5.86 -9.68 -11.37
C SER A 65 6.49 -11.03 -11.78
N LYS A 66 7.69 -10.97 -12.34
CA LYS A 66 8.46 -12.18 -12.69
C LYS A 66 8.69 -13.08 -11.47
N LEU A 67 9.08 -12.51 -10.33
CA LEU A 67 9.25 -13.27 -9.08
C LEU A 67 7.91 -13.87 -8.61
N HIS A 68 6.83 -13.10 -8.69
CA HIS A 68 5.50 -13.58 -8.29
C HIS A 68 5.02 -14.74 -9.17
N LYS A 69 5.33 -14.72 -10.48
CA LYS A 69 5.11 -15.87 -11.36
C LYS A 69 5.74 -17.13 -10.78
N SER A 70 7.05 -17.12 -10.51
CA SER A 70 7.77 -18.31 -10.01
C SER A 70 7.21 -18.82 -8.69
N VAL A 71 6.86 -17.93 -7.76
CA VAL A 71 6.21 -18.29 -6.50
C VAL A 71 4.82 -18.89 -6.73
N SER A 72 4.03 -18.31 -7.64
CA SER A 72 2.68 -18.81 -7.95
C SER A 72 2.74 -20.15 -8.69
N GLN A 73 3.72 -20.36 -9.56
CA GLN A 73 3.94 -21.62 -10.24
C GLN A 73 4.19 -22.76 -9.26
N GLN A 74 5.03 -22.54 -8.25
CA GLN A 74 5.27 -23.53 -7.18
C GLN A 74 4.03 -23.73 -6.30
N MET A 75 3.34 -22.64 -5.93
CA MET A 75 2.17 -22.68 -5.05
C MET A 75 1.01 -23.47 -5.66
N PHE A 76 0.76 -23.30 -6.94
CA PHE A 76 -0.34 -23.90 -7.67
C PHE A 76 0.05 -25.12 -8.49
N ALA A 77 1.29 -25.61 -8.38
CA ALA A 77 1.75 -26.81 -9.08
C ALA A 77 0.80 -28.02 -8.98
N PRO A 78 0.17 -28.29 -7.81
CA PRO A 78 -0.78 -29.41 -7.68
C PRO A 78 -2.02 -29.30 -8.57
N LEU A 79 -2.34 -28.13 -9.13
CA LEU A 79 -3.48 -27.96 -10.05
C LEU A 79 -3.18 -28.47 -11.47
N TRP A 80 -1.91 -28.52 -11.86
CA TRP A 80 -1.45 -28.97 -13.18
C TRP A 80 -0.61 -30.23 -13.04
N LYS A 81 -1.29 -31.35 -12.78
CA LYS A 81 -0.64 -32.66 -12.66
C LYS A 81 0.05 -33.03 -13.98
N GLY A 82 1.28 -33.52 -13.90
CA GLY A 82 2.09 -33.90 -15.06
C GLY A 82 2.98 -32.79 -15.64
N TYR A 83 2.92 -31.59 -15.07
CA TYR A 83 3.82 -30.49 -15.43
C TYR A 83 4.80 -30.22 -14.28
N PHE A 84 6.05 -29.87 -14.59
CA PHE A 84 6.91 -29.24 -13.61
C PHE A 84 6.38 -27.84 -13.26
N PRO A 85 6.66 -27.32 -12.05
CA PRO A 85 6.15 -26.00 -11.64
C PRO A 85 6.45 -24.89 -12.65
N GLU A 86 7.60 -24.94 -13.29
CA GLU A 86 8.09 -23.95 -14.27
C GLU A 86 7.31 -24.00 -15.59
N GLU A 87 6.71 -25.14 -15.90
CA GLU A 87 5.96 -25.42 -17.14
C GLU A 87 4.47 -25.10 -17.03
N ASN A 88 3.95 -24.91 -15.82
CA ASN A 88 2.53 -24.64 -15.65
C ASN A 88 2.13 -23.27 -16.28
N HIS A 89 0.83 -23.13 -16.55
CA HIS A 89 0.28 -22.03 -17.35
C HIS A 89 0.25 -20.66 -16.63
N VAL A 90 0.98 -20.46 -15.52
CA VAL A 90 1.07 -19.17 -14.86
C VAL A 90 2.09 -18.27 -15.54
N GLY A 91 1.62 -17.22 -16.19
CA GLY A 91 2.44 -16.15 -16.74
C GLY A 91 2.78 -15.05 -15.72
N TYR A 92 3.23 -13.90 -16.23
CA TYR A 92 3.33 -12.68 -15.40
C TYR A 92 3.08 -11.43 -16.23
N VAL A 93 2.51 -10.43 -15.57
CA VAL A 93 2.45 -9.05 -16.03
C VAL A 93 2.95 -8.18 -14.89
N THR A 94 4.03 -7.44 -15.13
CA THR A 94 4.59 -6.56 -14.09
C THR A 94 3.66 -5.37 -13.86
N ASN A 95 3.36 -5.08 -12.60
CA ASN A 95 2.58 -3.89 -12.24
C ASN A 95 3.29 -2.63 -12.72
N GLY A 96 2.53 -1.74 -13.34
CA GLY A 96 2.97 -0.39 -13.70
C GLY A 96 2.50 0.67 -12.71
N VAL A 97 3.04 1.87 -12.86
CA VAL A 97 2.57 3.07 -12.17
C VAL A 97 1.75 3.91 -13.15
N HIS A 98 0.51 4.22 -12.75
CA HIS A 98 -0.34 5.08 -13.58
C HIS A 98 0.07 6.54 -13.38
N PHE A 99 0.93 7.04 -14.26
CA PHE A 99 1.49 8.38 -14.22
C PHE A 99 0.43 9.48 -14.03
N PRO A 100 -0.70 9.49 -14.77
CA PRO A 100 -1.71 10.54 -14.61
C PRO A 100 -2.34 10.63 -13.22
N THR A 101 -2.40 9.52 -12.48
CA THR A 101 -2.96 9.49 -11.11
C THR A 101 -1.96 9.98 -10.07
N TRP A 102 -0.68 9.60 -10.19
CA TRP A 102 0.31 9.78 -9.13
C TRP A 102 1.19 11.00 -9.31
N CYS A 103 1.29 11.52 -10.54
CA CYS A 103 2.02 12.74 -10.83
C CYS A 103 1.10 13.96 -10.64
N THR A 104 1.54 14.95 -9.85
CA THR A 104 0.76 16.17 -9.62
C THR A 104 0.71 17.06 -10.86
N ALA A 105 -0.22 18.02 -10.88
CA ALA A 105 -0.33 18.98 -11.97
C ALA A 105 0.95 19.82 -12.12
N GLU A 106 1.61 20.17 -11.00
CA GLU A 106 2.85 20.93 -10.98
C GLU A 106 4.00 20.15 -11.63
N TRP A 107 4.17 18.88 -11.28
CA TRP A 107 5.17 18.01 -11.93
C TRP A 107 4.87 17.80 -13.40
N LYS A 108 3.60 17.58 -13.77
CA LYS A 108 3.20 17.44 -15.18
C LYS A 108 3.54 18.68 -15.98
N LYS A 109 3.28 19.86 -15.41
CA LYS A 109 3.62 21.13 -16.06
C LYS A 109 5.12 21.24 -16.25
N LEU A 110 5.92 21.00 -15.19
CA LEU A 110 7.38 21.08 -15.26
C LEU A 110 7.95 20.12 -16.33
N PHE A 111 7.46 18.90 -16.37
CA PHE A 111 7.90 17.91 -17.37
C PHE A 111 7.47 18.32 -18.79
N LYS A 112 6.24 18.82 -18.97
CA LYS A 112 5.77 19.31 -20.26
C LYS A 112 6.60 20.48 -20.79
N ASP A 113 7.04 21.35 -19.90
CA ASP A 113 7.80 22.53 -20.28
C ASP A 113 9.28 22.21 -20.60
N ASN A 114 9.81 21.07 -20.13
CA ASN A 114 11.24 20.73 -20.20
C ASN A 114 11.54 19.42 -20.94
N PHE A 115 10.54 18.58 -21.23
CA PHE A 115 10.72 17.29 -21.87
C PHE A 115 10.09 17.29 -23.26
N ASP A 116 10.37 16.21 -24.01
CA ASP A 116 9.77 15.96 -25.30
C ASP A 116 8.23 15.90 -25.23
N GLU A 117 7.55 16.34 -26.30
CA GLU A 117 6.09 16.38 -26.40
C GLU A 117 5.42 15.01 -26.17
N ASN A 118 6.11 13.93 -26.52
CA ASN A 118 5.61 12.56 -26.36
C ASN A 118 5.69 12.06 -24.92
N PHE A 119 6.41 12.73 -24.01
CA PHE A 119 6.58 12.31 -22.63
C PHE A 119 5.25 12.02 -21.92
N MET A 120 4.22 12.84 -22.18
CA MET A 120 2.91 12.67 -21.55
C MET A 120 2.19 11.38 -22.00
N ASN A 121 2.54 10.85 -23.18
CA ASN A 121 1.97 9.64 -23.74
C ASN A 121 2.82 8.38 -23.46
N ASP A 122 4.14 8.54 -23.42
CA ASP A 122 5.07 7.43 -23.18
C ASP A 122 6.18 7.84 -22.20
N GLN A 123 6.09 7.38 -20.97
CA GLN A 123 7.11 7.56 -19.92
C GLN A 123 8.13 6.42 -19.88
N SER A 124 8.04 5.41 -20.78
CA SER A 124 8.95 4.26 -20.81
C SER A 124 10.30 4.59 -21.45
N ASN A 125 10.38 5.62 -22.26
CA ASN A 125 11.61 6.05 -22.91
C ASN A 125 12.57 6.71 -21.90
N GLN A 126 13.65 6.00 -21.55
CA GLN A 126 14.62 6.45 -20.57
C GLN A 126 15.39 7.72 -20.98
N GLU A 127 15.57 7.94 -22.28
CA GLU A 127 16.31 9.10 -22.80
C GLU A 127 15.56 10.43 -22.50
N ILE A 128 14.23 10.40 -22.56
CA ILE A 128 13.41 11.59 -22.27
C ILE A 128 13.62 12.06 -20.83
N TRP A 129 13.81 11.13 -19.89
CA TRP A 129 14.05 11.46 -18.49
C TRP A 129 15.34 12.21 -18.23
N LYS A 130 16.32 12.16 -19.15
CA LYS A 130 17.54 12.96 -19.06
C LYS A 130 17.26 14.46 -19.11
N GLY A 131 16.12 14.87 -19.62
CA GLY A 131 15.66 16.26 -19.59
C GLY A 131 15.61 16.86 -18.19
N VAL A 132 15.50 16.02 -17.14
CA VAL A 132 15.53 16.51 -15.74
C VAL A 132 16.82 17.26 -15.39
N TYR A 133 17.95 16.88 -15.99
CA TYR A 133 19.25 17.53 -15.75
C TYR A 133 19.36 18.94 -16.32
N ASN A 134 18.41 19.33 -17.19
CA ASN A 134 18.34 20.68 -17.76
C ASN A 134 17.48 21.63 -16.90
N ILE A 135 16.79 21.11 -15.89
CA ILE A 135 15.92 21.88 -15.01
C ILE A 135 16.78 22.45 -13.87
N PRO A 136 16.73 23.76 -13.60
CA PRO A 136 17.47 24.36 -12.48
C PRO A 136 17.07 23.74 -11.14
N ASP A 137 18.04 23.39 -10.31
CA ASP A 137 17.82 22.80 -8.98
C ASP A 137 16.87 23.65 -8.12
N GLU A 138 16.99 24.97 -8.22
CA GLU A 138 16.14 25.90 -7.49
C GLU A 138 14.65 25.76 -7.88
N GLU A 139 14.36 25.54 -9.15
CA GLU A 139 12.99 25.35 -9.64
C GLU A 139 12.39 24.06 -9.06
N ILE A 140 13.15 22.96 -9.12
CA ILE A 140 12.76 21.67 -8.53
C ILE A 140 12.54 21.83 -7.01
N TRP A 141 13.47 22.50 -6.32
CA TRP A 141 13.40 22.69 -4.87
C TRP A 141 12.20 23.53 -4.46
N ASN A 142 11.95 24.65 -5.15
CA ASN A 142 10.81 25.52 -4.87
C ASN A 142 9.48 24.82 -5.13
N MET A 143 9.39 23.98 -6.17
CA MET A 143 8.20 23.16 -6.42
C MET A 143 8.01 22.13 -5.31
N ARG A 144 9.06 21.41 -4.88
CA ARG A 144 9.00 20.47 -3.76
C ARG A 144 8.52 21.15 -2.48
N LYS A 145 9.00 22.35 -2.15
CA LYS A 145 8.53 23.14 -1.00
C LYS A 145 7.03 23.45 -1.09
N ARG A 146 6.55 23.87 -2.27
CA ARG A 146 5.11 24.13 -2.49
C ARG A 146 4.27 22.87 -2.27
N LEU A 147 4.70 21.72 -2.78
CA LEU A 147 3.98 20.45 -2.61
C LEU A 147 3.98 20.00 -1.14
N LYS A 148 5.09 20.17 -0.42
CA LYS A 148 5.15 19.90 1.02
C LYS A 148 4.18 20.79 1.81
N THR A 149 4.16 22.10 1.50
CA THR A 149 3.22 23.04 2.13
C THR A 149 1.76 22.64 1.86
N LYS A 150 1.44 22.22 0.64
CA LYS A 150 0.09 21.69 0.30
C LYS A 150 -0.25 20.45 1.14
N LEU A 151 0.70 19.50 1.28
CA LEU A 151 0.51 18.33 2.10
C LEU A 151 0.26 18.70 3.57
N ILE A 152 1.06 19.60 4.14
CA ILE A 152 0.91 20.05 5.53
C ILE A 152 -0.48 20.70 5.73
N SER A 153 -0.89 21.56 4.81
CA SER A 153 -2.22 22.19 4.85
C SER A 153 -3.34 21.16 4.76
N TYR A 154 -3.19 20.17 3.89
CA TYR A 154 -4.14 19.06 3.76
C TYR A 154 -4.21 18.22 5.04
N ILE A 155 -3.07 17.91 5.65
CA ILE A 155 -3.02 17.16 6.92
C ILE A 155 -3.75 17.95 8.02
N LYS A 156 -3.47 19.25 8.17
CA LYS A 156 -4.14 20.12 9.13
C LYS A 156 -5.65 20.11 8.95
N TRP A 157 -6.12 20.27 7.72
CA TRP A 157 -7.55 20.23 7.41
C TRP A 157 -8.19 18.86 7.69
N LYS A 158 -7.56 17.77 7.20
CA LYS A 158 -8.09 16.41 7.36
C LYS A 158 -8.14 16.00 8.83
N CYS A 159 -7.05 16.18 9.56
CA CYS A 159 -6.98 15.81 10.96
C CYS A 159 -7.92 16.68 11.81
N GLY A 160 -8.00 17.99 11.56
CA GLY A 160 -8.95 18.85 12.28
C GLY A 160 -10.38 18.36 12.14
N ARG A 161 -10.78 17.93 10.94
CA ARG A 161 -12.11 17.36 10.68
C ARG A 161 -12.31 15.98 11.33
N ASP A 162 -11.32 15.12 11.26
CA ASP A 162 -11.43 13.73 11.74
C ASP A 162 -11.35 13.69 13.29
N TRP A 163 -10.56 14.55 13.90
CA TRP A 163 -10.47 14.68 15.38
C TRP A 163 -11.72 15.25 16.02
N LEU A 164 -12.38 16.19 15.37
CA LEU A 164 -13.69 16.68 15.83
C LEU A 164 -14.73 15.54 15.91
N LYS A 165 -14.59 14.51 15.05
CA LYS A 165 -15.47 13.34 15.05
C LYS A 165 -15.06 12.27 16.07
N SER A 166 -13.78 12.16 16.40
CA SER A 166 -13.22 11.07 17.23
C SER A 166 -13.17 11.39 18.72
N GLN A 167 -13.65 12.56 19.17
CA GLN A 167 -13.62 13.02 20.58
C GLN A 167 -12.20 13.00 21.19
N VAL A 168 -11.16 13.11 20.37
CA VAL A 168 -9.79 13.30 20.84
C VAL A 168 -9.65 14.73 21.37
N ASP A 169 -8.85 14.92 22.43
CA ASP A 169 -8.57 16.24 22.98
C ASP A 169 -8.14 17.25 21.89
N PRO A 170 -8.93 18.29 21.61
CA PRO A 170 -8.61 19.28 20.59
C PRO A 170 -7.29 20.01 20.86
N ALA A 171 -6.90 20.18 22.13
CA ALA A 171 -5.65 20.82 22.50
C ALA A 171 -4.43 20.03 22.05
N LEU A 172 -4.50 18.69 22.13
CA LEU A 172 -3.45 17.81 21.58
C LEU A 172 -3.31 18.00 20.07
N GLY A 173 -4.43 18.12 19.37
CA GLY A 173 -4.45 18.37 17.94
C GLY A 173 -3.76 19.67 17.53
N VAL A 174 -4.13 20.74 18.19
CA VAL A 174 -3.53 22.06 17.96
C VAL A 174 -2.02 22.01 18.23
N SER A 175 -1.58 21.41 19.34
CA SER A 175 -0.16 21.30 19.69
C SER A 175 0.67 20.52 18.67
N ILE A 176 0.12 19.48 18.02
CA ILE A 176 0.78 18.75 16.96
C ILE A 176 0.94 19.64 15.71
N PHE A 177 -0.11 20.40 15.37
CA PHE A 177 -0.07 21.26 14.16
C PHE A 177 0.85 22.46 14.30
N GLU A 178 0.95 23.04 15.48
CA GLU A 178 1.91 24.12 15.75
C GLU A 178 3.36 23.68 15.59
N LYS A 179 3.65 22.43 15.93
CA LYS A 179 4.98 21.83 15.79
C LYS A 179 5.31 21.33 14.38
N PHE A 180 4.36 21.38 13.45
CA PHE A 180 4.62 20.98 12.07
C PHE A 180 5.50 22.00 11.36
N ASN A 181 6.74 21.61 11.08
CA ASN A 181 7.75 22.49 10.47
C ASN A 181 7.86 22.22 8.96
N PRO A 182 7.50 23.17 8.08
CA PRO A 182 7.60 23.01 6.63
C PRO A 182 9.05 22.94 6.13
N ASN A 183 10.01 23.35 6.93
CA ASN A 183 11.43 23.27 6.59
C ASN A 183 12.09 21.96 7.09
N ALA A 184 11.42 21.17 7.90
CA ALA A 184 11.93 19.87 8.31
C ALA A 184 11.95 18.88 7.15
N LEU A 185 12.92 17.95 7.16
CA LEU A 185 12.88 16.79 6.28
C LEU A 185 11.66 15.94 6.65
N LEU A 186 10.76 15.73 5.69
CA LEU A 186 9.52 15.01 5.91
C LEU A 186 9.59 13.61 5.32
N VAL A 187 9.54 12.59 6.19
CA VAL A 187 9.58 11.18 5.82
C VAL A 187 8.19 10.58 5.93
N GLY A 188 7.70 9.97 4.86
CA GLY A 188 6.38 9.34 4.79
C GLY A 188 6.43 7.82 4.80
N PHE A 189 5.50 7.20 5.51
CA PHE A 189 5.23 5.77 5.46
C PHE A 189 3.71 5.55 5.29
N GLY A 190 3.29 5.18 4.07
CA GLY A 190 1.88 4.96 3.74
C GLY A 190 1.64 3.55 3.20
N ARG A 191 1.38 2.56 4.09
CA ARG A 191 1.22 1.16 3.72
C ARG A 191 0.22 0.45 4.61
N ARG A 192 -0.27 -0.73 4.15
CA ARG A 192 -0.97 -1.66 5.04
C ARG A 192 -0.03 -2.06 6.18
N PHE A 193 -0.52 -1.91 7.42
CA PHE A 193 0.22 -2.38 8.59
C PHE A 193 0.14 -3.90 8.67
N ALA A 194 1.26 -4.53 8.41
CA ALA A 194 1.52 -5.95 8.58
C ALA A 194 2.99 -6.10 8.97
N THR A 195 3.34 -7.08 9.81
CA THR A 195 4.68 -7.25 10.39
C THR A 195 5.80 -7.24 9.37
N TYR A 196 5.59 -7.87 8.19
CA TYR A 196 6.60 -7.93 7.14
C TYR A 196 6.89 -6.57 6.45
N LYS A 197 6.02 -5.56 6.63
CA LYS A 197 6.26 -4.19 6.14
C LYS A 197 7.20 -3.40 7.05
N ARG A 198 7.53 -3.94 8.22
CA ARG A 198 8.58 -3.48 9.14
C ARG A 198 8.42 -2.04 9.65
N ALA A 199 7.19 -1.52 9.78
CA ALA A 199 6.96 -0.17 10.32
C ALA A 199 7.59 0.04 11.71
N HIS A 200 7.77 -1.04 12.50
CA HIS A 200 8.35 -1.01 13.84
C HIS A 200 9.87 -0.74 13.87
N LEU A 201 10.59 -0.90 12.75
CA LEU A 201 12.06 -0.76 12.78
C LEU A 201 12.53 0.63 13.20
N LEU A 202 11.78 1.68 12.88
CA LEU A 202 12.10 3.04 13.32
C LEU A 202 12.12 3.17 14.85
N PHE A 203 11.38 2.33 15.56
CA PHE A 203 11.11 2.41 17.00
C PHE A 203 11.94 1.42 17.83
N THR A 204 12.97 0.81 17.26
CA THR A 204 13.83 -0.16 17.96
C THR A 204 14.77 0.48 18.95
N ASP A 205 15.12 1.76 18.75
CA ASP A 205 15.97 2.57 19.64
C ASP A 205 15.30 3.97 19.80
N LEU A 206 14.47 4.10 20.81
CA LEU A 206 13.70 5.33 21.04
C LEU A 206 14.58 6.49 21.51
N ASP A 207 15.64 6.23 22.26
CA ASP A 207 16.56 7.28 22.75
C ASP A 207 17.34 7.88 21.58
N ARG A 208 17.78 7.06 20.67
CA ARG A 208 18.43 7.51 19.43
C ARG A 208 17.45 8.27 18.55
N LEU A 209 16.23 7.76 18.39
CA LEU A 209 15.19 8.41 17.61
C LEU A 209 14.84 9.78 18.20
N ALA A 210 14.71 9.89 19.54
CA ALA A 210 14.44 11.15 20.20
C ALA A 210 15.55 12.19 19.94
N ARG A 211 16.83 11.80 19.98
CA ARG A 211 17.95 12.69 19.63
C ARG A 211 17.85 13.17 18.17
N ILE A 212 17.48 12.28 17.25
CA ILE A 212 17.36 12.60 15.81
C ILE A 212 16.23 13.60 15.58
N VAL A 213 15.03 13.33 16.07
CA VAL A 213 13.85 14.15 15.77
C VAL A 213 13.84 15.50 16.52
N ASN A 214 14.65 15.66 17.56
CA ASN A 214 14.78 16.90 18.31
C ASN A 214 16.03 17.70 17.93
N ASN A 215 16.78 17.29 16.90
CA ASN A 215 17.88 18.08 16.38
C ASN A 215 17.33 19.36 15.72
N GLN A 216 17.83 20.52 16.18
CA GLN A 216 17.38 21.84 15.68
C GLN A 216 18.06 22.24 14.37
N GLU A 217 19.28 21.78 14.14
CA GLU A 217 20.04 22.11 12.92
C GLU A 217 19.56 21.28 11.73
N HIS A 218 19.15 20.03 11.96
CA HIS A 218 18.66 19.11 10.94
C HIS A 218 17.27 18.57 11.33
N PRO A 219 16.23 19.41 11.31
CA PRO A 219 14.90 19.00 11.74
C PRO A 219 14.31 17.94 10.81
N ILE A 220 13.78 16.86 11.41
CA ILE A 220 13.13 15.76 10.70
C ILE A 220 11.77 15.43 11.34
N GLN A 221 10.78 15.10 10.52
CA GLN A 221 9.46 14.67 10.95
C GLN A 221 9.03 13.44 10.18
N PHE A 222 8.28 12.57 10.84
CA PHE A 222 7.77 11.32 10.26
C PHE A 222 6.24 11.33 10.23
N VAL A 223 5.69 10.93 9.09
CA VAL A 223 4.24 10.80 8.90
C VAL A 223 3.93 9.35 8.53
N PHE A 224 3.16 8.70 9.40
CA PHE A 224 2.66 7.36 9.18
C PHE A 224 1.20 7.40 8.77
N ALA A 225 0.83 6.58 7.80
CA ALA A 225 -0.56 6.38 7.40
C ALA A 225 -0.78 4.93 6.96
N GLY A 226 -1.96 4.39 7.20
CA GLY A 226 -2.27 3.04 6.78
C GLY A 226 -3.39 2.41 7.58
N LYS A 227 -3.73 1.20 7.21
CA LYS A 227 -4.76 0.38 7.85
C LYS A 227 -4.22 -1.02 8.08
N ALA A 228 -4.65 -1.67 9.15
CA ALA A 228 -4.48 -3.10 9.36
C ALA A 228 -5.76 -3.84 8.94
N HIS A 229 -5.63 -5.09 8.53
CA HIS A 229 -6.81 -5.91 8.30
C HIS A 229 -7.54 -6.17 9.64
N PRO A 230 -8.89 -6.24 9.69
CA PRO A 230 -9.63 -6.50 10.92
C PRO A 230 -9.18 -7.76 11.68
N ASN A 231 -8.73 -8.80 10.98
CA ASN A 231 -8.24 -10.04 11.57
C ASN A 231 -6.71 -10.07 11.79
N ASP A 232 -6.00 -8.96 11.54
CA ASP A 232 -4.55 -8.84 11.72
C ASP A 232 -4.25 -8.10 13.03
N THR A 233 -4.36 -8.82 14.15
CA THR A 233 -4.12 -8.26 15.49
C THR A 233 -2.69 -7.74 15.65
N ALA A 234 -1.70 -8.37 14.99
CA ALA A 234 -0.33 -7.90 15.00
C ALA A 234 -0.17 -6.56 14.29
N GLY A 235 -0.80 -6.40 13.12
CA GLY A 235 -0.83 -5.12 12.40
C GLY A 235 -1.56 -4.01 13.18
N GLN A 236 -2.66 -4.34 13.87
CA GLN A 236 -3.36 -3.40 14.75
C GLN A 236 -2.48 -3.00 15.94
N GLY A 237 -1.74 -3.96 16.53
CA GLY A 237 -0.77 -3.69 17.59
C GLY A 237 0.33 -2.72 17.18
N LEU A 238 0.84 -2.83 15.94
CA LEU A 238 1.82 -1.88 15.41
C LEU A 238 1.25 -0.46 15.29
N ILE A 239 0.01 -0.31 14.85
CA ILE A 239 -0.65 1.02 14.78
C ILE A 239 -0.77 1.60 16.20
N LYS A 240 -1.26 0.81 17.16
CA LYS A 240 -1.41 1.24 18.55
C LYS A 240 -0.07 1.70 19.12
N GLN A 241 0.99 0.93 18.94
CA GLN A 241 2.35 1.27 19.39
C GLN A 241 2.83 2.61 18.81
N ILE A 242 2.66 2.83 17.51
CA ILE A 242 3.08 4.08 16.86
C ILE A 242 2.30 5.27 17.39
N VAL A 243 0.98 5.12 17.58
CA VAL A 243 0.13 6.17 18.14
C VAL A 243 0.53 6.49 19.59
N GLU A 244 0.82 5.49 20.41
CA GLU A 244 1.30 5.68 21.79
C GLU A 244 2.64 6.40 21.84
N ILE A 245 3.60 6.02 20.99
CA ILE A 245 4.90 6.69 20.89
C ILE A 245 4.75 8.14 20.41
N SER A 246 3.91 8.39 19.40
CA SER A 246 3.71 9.73 18.85
C SER A 246 3.15 10.76 19.85
N ARG A 247 2.53 10.28 20.94
CA ARG A 247 1.97 11.11 22.01
C ARG A 247 2.96 11.42 23.13
N ARG A 248 4.13 10.78 23.15
CA ARG A 248 5.15 11.08 24.16
C ARG A 248 5.71 12.49 23.94
N PRO A 249 6.09 13.20 25.00
CA PRO A 249 6.56 14.59 24.91
C PRO A 249 7.70 14.79 23.90
N GLU A 250 8.67 13.86 23.87
CA GLU A 250 9.83 13.91 23.01
C GLU A 250 9.50 13.71 21.52
N PHE A 251 8.35 13.06 21.19
CA PHE A 251 7.93 12.74 19.83
C PHE A 251 6.74 13.57 19.35
N LEU A 252 6.13 14.35 20.23
CA LEU A 252 4.93 15.12 19.93
C LEU A 252 5.16 16.13 18.80
N GLY A 253 4.40 16.00 17.71
CA GLY A 253 4.56 16.80 16.49
C GLY A 253 5.76 16.42 15.62
N LYS A 254 6.58 15.44 16.04
CA LYS A 254 7.71 14.90 15.25
C LYS A 254 7.36 13.58 14.58
N ILE A 255 6.51 12.79 15.23
CA ILE A 255 5.96 11.55 14.70
C ILE A 255 4.45 11.70 14.67
N ILE A 256 3.85 11.58 13.49
CA ILE A 256 2.43 11.83 13.28
C ILE A 256 1.81 10.61 12.64
N PHE A 257 0.71 10.12 13.20
CA PHE A 257 -0.10 9.06 12.59
C PHE A 257 -1.37 9.66 12.01
N LEU A 258 -1.61 9.41 10.72
CA LEU A 258 -2.80 9.86 10.00
C LEU A 258 -3.79 8.71 9.86
N GLU A 259 -4.97 8.92 10.39
CA GLU A 259 -6.08 7.98 10.29
C GLU A 259 -6.75 8.03 8.90
N ASN A 260 -7.64 7.07 8.66
CA ASN A 260 -8.47 7.03 7.46
C ASN A 260 -7.67 7.09 6.14
N TYR A 261 -6.57 6.32 6.07
CA TYR A 261 -5.75 6.20 4.87
C TYR A 261 -6.60 5.75 3.67
N ASP A 262 -6.59 6.56 2.62
CA ASP A 262 -7.31 6.38 1.37
C ASP A 262 -6.46 6.83 0.18
N MET A 263 -6.99 6.74 -1.03
CA MET A 263 -6.29 7.14 -2.25
C MET A 263 -5.97 8.64 -2.31
N ASP A 264 -6.83 9.46 -1.72
CA ASP A 264 -6.64 10.90 -1.71
C ASP A 264 -5.48 11.29 -0.79
N LEU A 265 -5.47 10.76 0.45
CA LEU A 265 -4.34 10.92 1.36
C LEU A 265 -3.05 10.34 0.78
N ALA A 266 -3.11 9.19 0.10
CA ALA A 266 -1.94 8.58 -0.54
C ALA A 266 -1.32 9.51 -1.59
N ARG A 267 -2.13 10.15 -2.44
CA ARG A 267 -1.65 11.11 -3.46
C ARG A 267 -0.98 12.32 -2.83
N HIS A 268 -1.57 12.88 -1.78
CA HIS A 268 -0.98 14.01 -1.06
C HIS A 268 0.35 13.63 -0.40
N LEU A 269 0.43 12.47 0.25
CA LEU A 269 1.66 11.99 0.89
C LEU A 269 2.77 11.79 -0.13
N ILE A 270 2.53 10.99 -1.18
CA ILE A 270 3.55 10.69 -2.21
C ILE A 270 4.07 11.96 -2.86
N SER A 271 3.20 12.96 -3.08
CA SER A 271 3.62 14.21 -3.72
C SER A 271 4.35 15.17 -2.78
N GLY A 272 4.04 15.12 -1.48
CA GLY A 272 4.47 16.17 -0.54
C GLY A 272 5.57 15.77 0.44
N VAL A 273 5.85 14.46 0.66
CA VAL A 273 6.98 14.05 1.51
C VAL A 273 8.31 14.14 0.75
N ASP A 274 9.41 14.30 1.45
CA ASP A 274 10.74 14.34 0.84
C ASP A 274 11.30 12.92 0.63
N ILE A 275 10.96 12.00 1.53
CA ILE A 275 11.35 10.58 1.48
C ILE A 275 10.10 9.72 1.65
N TRP A 276 9.96 8.70 0.81
CA TRP A 276 8.84 7.75 0.81
C TRP A 276 9.32 6.32 1.06
#